data_8601583926de19ed3df48cf4ce4d9ff0
#
_entry.id   8601583926de19ed3df48cf4ce4d9ff0
#
_cell.length_a   1.000
_cell.length_b   1.000
_cell.length_c   1.000
_cell.angle_alpha   90.00
_cell.angle_beta   90.00
_cell.angle_gamma   90.00
#
_symmetry.space_group_name_H-M   'P 1'
#
loop_
_entity.id
_entity.type
_entity.pdbx_description
1 polymer ?
#
loop_
_entity_poly.entity_id
_entity_poly.type
_entity_poly.pdbx_seq_one_letter_code
_entity_poly.pdbx_strand_id
1 'polypeptide(L)'
;MLFRSRVNLGTAALENPDWTAKVISEFGDRIAVGLDVRGRILAARGWTKEGGDLFETIERLDRDGCARYVVTDVTKDGTLKGPNLDLLRNVCKATKAPVIASGGISSLDDLKALKELVSIGVEGAITGKALYAGAFTMAEALKVAG
;
A
#
# COMPACT_ATOMS: atom_id res chain seq x y z
N MET A 1 -17.43 20.27 5.08
CA MET A 1 -16.24 20.33 4.20
C MET A 1 -15.32 19.18 4.57
N LEU A 2 -15.05 18.28 3.64
CA LEU A 2 -14.15 17.15 3.88
C LEU A 2 -12.73 17.60 3.52
N PHE A 3 -11.87 17.73 4.50
CA PHE A 3 -10.44 17.95 4.27
C PHE A 3 -9.78 16.63 3.90
N ARG A 4 -9.22 16.56 2.70
CA ARG A 4 -8.38 15.45 2.26
C ARG A 4 -6.93 15.85 2.43
N SER A 5 -6.24 15.20 3.35
CA SER A 5 -4.82 15.45 3.59
C SER A 5 -3.93 14.78 2.53
N ARG A 6 -4.44 13.72 1.91
CA ARG A 6 -3.68 12.87 0.98
C ARG A 6 -4.55 12.33 -0.16
N VAL A 7 -3.95 12.17 -1.33
CA VAL A 7 -4.56 11.54 -2.51
C VAL A 7 -3.76 10.30 -2.87
N ASN A 8 -4.44 9.17 -3.08
CA ASN A 8 -3.83 7.94 -3.53
C ASN A 8 -4.05 7.77 -5.04
N LEU A 9 -2.97 7.71 -5.81
CA LEU A 9 -2.98 7.47 -7.25
C LEU A 9 -2.85 5.97 -7.50
N GLY A 10 -3.80 5.38 -8.19
CA GLY A 10 -3.78 3.97 -8.59
C GLY A 10 -3.29 3.78 -10.03
N THR A 11 -4.13 3.16 -10.86
CA THR A 11 -3.85 2.86 -12.28
C THR A 11 -3.30 4.06 -13.07
N ALA A 12 -3.76 5.29 -12.80
CA ALA A 12 -3.29 6.49 -13.46
C ALA A 12 -1.78 6.71 -13.28
N ALA A 13 -1.21 6.32 -12.13
CA ALA A 13 0.22 6.42 -11.88
C ALA A 13 1.06 5.46 -12.73
N LEU A 14 0.47 4.33 -13.14
CA LEU A 14 1.12 3.34 -14.00
C LEU A 14 1.00 3.70 -15.49
N GLU A 15 -0.17 4.21 -15.89
CA GLU A 15 -0.46 4.49 -17.29
C GLU A 15 0.03 5.86 -17.77
N ASN A 16 0.24 6.81 -16.86
CA ASN A 16 0.64 8.18 -17.18
C ASN A 16 1.86 8.63 -16.36
N PRO A 17 3.06 8.08 -16.64
CA PRO A 17 4.27 8.37 -15.86
C PRO A 17 4.62 9.87 -15.78
N ASP A 18 4.60 10.58 -16.90
CA ASP A 18 4.97 12.00 -16.97
C ASP A 18 3.99 12.88 -16.18
N TRP A 19 2.69 12.60 -16.28
CA TRP A 19 1.67 13.28 -15.48
C TRP A 19 1.87 12.99 -14.00
N THR A 20 2.19 11.74 -13.65
CA THR A 20 2.43 11.32 -12.26
C THR A 20 3.63 12.04 -11.66
N ALA A 21 4.76 12.11 -12.38
CA ALA A 21 5.94 12.85 -11.97
C ALA A 21 5.62 14.34 -11.71
N LYS A 22 4.82 14.96 -12.60
CA LYS A 22 4.38 16.35 -12.43
C LYS A 22 3.51 16.53 -11.17
N VAL A 23 2.55 15.65 -10.95
CA VAL A 23 1.66 15.70 -9.77
C VAL A 23 2.46 15.48 -8.47
N ILE A 24 3.40 14.55 -8.45
CA ILE A 24 4.29 14.34 -7.31
C ILE A 24 5.13 15.59 -7.03
N SER A 25 5.73 16.19 -8.08
CA SER A 25 6.51 17.43 -7.95
C SER A 25 5.70 18.60 -7.40
N GLU A 26 4.42 18.72 -7.79
CA GLU A 26 3.56 19.81 -7.40
C GLU A 26 2.97 19.66 -5.98
N PHE A 27 2.57 18.43 -5.60
CA PHE A 27 1.83 18.17 -4.37
C PHE A 27 2.63 17.41 -3.29
N GLY A 28 3.80 16.90 -3.61
CA GLY A 28 4.77 16.31 -2.69
C GLY A 28 4.18 15.22 -1.79
N ASP A 29 4.25 15.42 -0.48
CA ASP A 29 3.83 14.48 0.56
C ASP A 29 2.32 14.22 0.62
N ARG A 30 1.53 14.99 -0.13
CA ARG A 30 0.09 14.76 -0.30
C ARG A 30 -0.23 13.65 -1.28
N ILE A 31 0.75 13.18 -2.05
CA ILE A 31 0.57 12.09 -3.01
C ILE A 31 1.09 10.78 -2.42
N ALA A 32 0.24 9.76 -2.47
CA ALA A 32 0.60 8.37 -2.29
C ALA A 32 0.33 7.61 -3.59
N VAL A 33 1.11 6.59 -3.89
CA VAL A 33 0.86 5.71 -5.04
C VAL A 33 0.43 4.34 -4.55
N GLY A 34 -0.71 3.88 -5.04
CA GLY A 34 -1.22 2.54 -4.83
C GLY A 34 -0.58 1.56 -5.80
N LEU A 35 0.00 0.50 -5.26
CA LEU A 35 0.64 -0.58 -5.99
C LEU A 35 -0.11 -1.87 -5.69
N ASP A 36 -0.98 -2.26 -6.60
CA ASP A 36 -1.71 -3.52 -6.54
C ASP A 36 -0.86 -4.61 -7.19
N VAL A 37 -0.46 -5.60 -6.40
CA VAL A 37 0.59 -6.57 -6.78
C VAL A 37 0.04 -7.97 -6.90
N ARG A 38 0.38 -8.64 -7.98
CA ARG A 38 0.18 -10.08 -8.18
C ARG A 38 1.55 -10.73 -8.40
N GLY A 39 2.08 -11.35 -7.35
CA GLY A 39 3.46 -11.86 -7.38
C GLY A 39 4.48 -10.73 -7.44
N ARG A 40 5.02 -10.45 -8.62
CA ARG A 40 5.96 -9.36 -8.90
C ARG A 40 5.40 -8.33 -9.89
N ILE A 41 4.26 -8.64 -10.49
CA ILE A 41 3.64 -7.82 -11.53
C ILE A 41 2.57 -6.92 -10.92
N LEU A 42 2.55 -5.67 -11.34
CA LEU A 42 1.51 -4.72 -10.96
C LEU A 42 0.23 -5.01 -11.72
N ALA A 43 -0.89 -4.95 -11.01
CA ALA A 43 -2.22 -5.06 -11.57
C ALA A 43 -2.82 -3.66 -11.78
N ALA A 44 -3.44 -3.44 -12.92
CA ALA A 44 -4.07 -2.19 -13.30
C ALA A 44 -5.51 -2.41 -13.75
N ARG A 45 -6.29 -1.31 -13.84
CA ARG A 45 -7.67 -1.31 -14.34
C ARG A 45 -8.56 -2.35 -13.66
N GLY A 46 -8.65 -2.29 -12.32
CA GLY A 46 -9.42 -3.27 -11.55
C GLY A 46 -8.87 -4.69 -11.66
N TRP A 47 -7.54 -4.80 -11.80
CA TRP A 47 -6.77 -6.06 -11.87
C TRP A 47 -6.97 -6.86 -13.16
N THR A 48 -7.53 -6.24 -14.20
CA THR A 48 -7.77 -6.87 -15.50
C THR A 48 -6.61 -6.72 -16.48
N LYS A 49 -5.63 -5.85 -16.17
CA LYS A 49 -4.47 -5.55 -17.00
C LYS A 49 -3.19 -5.55 -16.18
N GLU A 50 -2.09 -5.94 -16.80
CA GLU A 50 -0.76 -5.83 -16.20
C GLU A 50 -0.24 -4.39 -16.30
N GLY A 51 0.37 -3.91 -15.20
CA GLY A 51 0.91 -2.56 -15.06
C GLY A 51 2.44 -2.48 -15.04
N GLY A 52 3.14 -3.60 -15.31
CA GLY A 52 4.60 -3.69 -15.32
C GLY A 52 5.21 -4.31 -14.06
N ASP A 53 6.55 -4.32 -13.99
CA ASP A 53 7.28 -4.85 -12.83
C ASP A 53 7.18 -3.91 -11.63
N LEU A 54 6.95 -4.48 -10.45
CA LEU A 54 6.80 -3.75 -9.19
C LEU A 54 8.04 -2.93 -8.85
N PHE A 55 9.23 -3.53 -8.91
CA PHE A 55 10.45 -2.89 -8.42
C PHE A 55 10.99 -1.85 -9.41
N GLU A 56 10.86 -2.08 -10.71
CA GLU A 56 11.16 -1.07 -11.73
C GLU A 56 10.25 0.16 -11.57
N THR A 57 8.97 -0.08 -11.27
CA THR A 57 8.01 1.00 -11.02
C THR A 57 8.35 1.77 -9.74
N ILE A 58 8.71 1.09 -8.64
CA ILE A 58 9.16 1.75 -7.41
C ILE A 58 10.40 2.59 -7.67
N GLU A 59 11.40 2.07 -8.37
CA GLU A 59 12.62 2.81 -8.71
C GLU A 59 12.32 4.10 -9.50
N ARG A 60 11.42 4.02 -10.46
CA ARG A 60 10.95 5.19 -11.22
C ARG A 60 10.27 6.21 -10.33
N LEU A 61 9.30 5.76 -9.52
CA LEU A 61 8.53 6.64 -8.63
C LEU A 61 9.39 7.26 -7.53
N ASP A 62 10.40 6.54 -7.02
CA ASP A 62 11.36 7.08 -6.06
C ASP A 62 12.21 8.19 -6.68
N ARG A 63 12.64 8.06 -7.94
CA ARG A 63 13.30 9.13 -8.69
C ARG A 63 12.41 10.35 -8.89
N ASP A 64 11.11 10.14 -9.07
CA ASP A 64 10.10 11.21 -9.18
C ASP A 64 9.79 11.88 -7.82
N GLY A 65 10.28 11.32 -6.71
CA GLY A 65 10.09 11.85 -5.35
C GLY A 65 8.78 11.41 -4.69
N CYS A 66 8.24 10.24 -5.03
CA CYS A 66 7.03 9.70 -4.42
C CYS A 66 7.18 9.58 -2.89
N ALA A 67 6.25 10.18 -2.15
CA ALA A 67 6.36 10.29 -0.70
C ALA A 67 5.98 9.02 0.06
N ARG A 68 5.15 8.14 -0.50
CA ARG A 68 4.72 6.87 0.11
C ARG A 68 3.99 5.95 -0.85
N TYR A 69 3.94 4.68 -0.47
CA TYR A 69 3.24 3.64 -1.22
C TYR A 69 2.15 2.98 -0.41
N VAL A 70 1.04 2.66 -1.04
CA VAL A 70 0.04 1.72 -0.53
C VAL A 70 0.19 0.42 -1.31
N VAL A 71 0.63 -0.65 -0.65
CA VAL A 71 0.93 -1.93 -1.30
C VAL A 71 -0.15 -2.95 -0.96
N THR A 72 -0.84 -3.42 -1.99
CA THR A 72 -1.92 -4.42 -1.87
C THR A 72 -1.51 -5.71 -2.60
N ASP A 73 -1.45 -6.83 -1.90
CA ASP A 73 -1.42 -8.13 -2.57
C ASP A 73 -2.85 -8.50 -3.01
N VAL A 74 -3.12 -8.42 -4.31
CA VAL A 74 -4.46 -8.69 -4.86
C VAL A 74 -4.92 -10.13 -4.68
N THR A 75 -3.98 -11.06 -4.43
CA THR A 75 -4.31 -12.47 -4.15
C THR A 75 -4.74 -12.67 -2.70
N LYS A 76 -4.44 -11.73 -1.82
CA LYS A 76 -4.80 -11.72 -0.40
C LYS A 76 -6.00 -10.83 -0.10
N ASP A 77 -6.22 -9.79 -0.91
CA ASP A 77 -7.27 -8.81 -0.65
C ASP A 77 -8.66 -9.46 -0.57
N GLY A 78 -9.39 -9.11 0.48
CA GLY A 78 -10.71 -9.65 0.78
C GLY A 78 -10.77 -11.12 1.19
N THR A 79 -9.64 -11.83 1.29
CA THR A 79 -9.60 -13.28 1.59
C THR A 79 -9.65 -13.62 3.07
N LEU A 80 -9.31 -12.68 3.95
CA LEU A 80 -9.15 -12.91 5.40
C LEU A 80 -8.11 -14.02 5.71
N LYS A 81 -7.05 -14.12 4.92
CA LYS A 81 -5.98 -15.14 5.07
C LYS A 81 -4.66 -14.58 5.58
N GLY A 82 -4.67 -13.36 6.07
CA GLY A 82 -3.49 -12.64 6.52
C GLY A 82 -2.79 -11.84 5.41
N PRO A 83 -2.00 -10.82 5.78
CA PRO A 83 -1.23 -9.99 4.87
C PRO A 83 -0.02 -10.74 4.29
N ASN A 84 0.50 -10.28 3.16
CA ASN A 84 1.74 -10.78 2.58
C ASN A 84 2.95 -10.06 3.18
N LEU A 85 3.46 -10.56 4.32
CA LEU A 85 4.59 -9.95 5.03
C LEU A 85 5.89 -9.97 4.21
N ASP A 86 6.11 -11.00 3.40
CA ASP A 86 7.32 -11.12 2.58
C ASP A 86 7.33 -10.10 1.45
N LEU A 87 6.19 -9.85 0.81
CA LEU A 87 6.04 -8.77 -0.16
C LEU A 87 6.39 -7.43 0.48
N LEU A 88 5.84 -7.13 1.66
CA LEU A 88 6.10 -5.89 2.38
C LEU A 88 7.58 -5.72 2.75
N ARG A 89 8.24 -6.79 3.24
CA ARG A 89 9.68 -6.77 3.50
C ARG A 89 10.48 -6.47 2.24
N ASN A 90 10.12 -7.07 1.12
CA ASN A 90 10.82 -6.85 -0.15
C ASN A 90 10.63 -5.42 -0.66
N VAL A 91 9.42 -4.88 -0.56
CA VAL A 91 9.15 -3.48 -0.92
C VAL A 91 9.92 -2.52 0.00
N CYS A 92 9.91 -2.72 1.32
CA CYS A 92 10.67 -1.88 2.26
C CYS A 92 12.19 -1.94 2.06
N LYS A 93 12.71 -3.01 1.48
CA LYS A 93 14.13 -3.06 1.06
C LYS A 93 14.41 -2.28 -0.22
N ALA A 94 13.42 -2.16 -1.10
CA ALA A 94 13.57 -1.50 -2.40
C ALA A 94 13.39 0.02 -2.34
N THR A 95 12.72 0.55 -1.33
CA THR A 95 12.47 1.99 -1.16
C THR A 95 12.71 2.45 0.27
N LYS A 96 13.03 3.74 0.41
CA LYS A 96 13.06 4.41 1.72
C LYS A 96 11.74 5.13 2.03
N ALA A 97 10.84 5.21 1.08
CA ALA A 97 9.53 5.81 1.29
C ALA A 97 8.66 4.94 2.21
N PRO A 98 7.87 5.53 3.11
CA PRO A 98 6.94 4.80 3.95
C PRO A 98 5.98 3.92 3.16
N VAL A 99 5.70 2.73 3.67
CA VAL A 99 4.81 1.74 3.06
C VAL A 99 3.58 1.50 3.93
N ILE A 100 2.41 1.58 3.33
CA ILE A 100 1.14 1.23 3.95
C ILE A 100 0.73 -0.16 3.45
N ALA A 101 0.55 -1.10 4.38
CA ALA A 101 0.13 -2.45 4.07
C ALA A 101 -1.37 -2.51 3.77
N SER A 102 -1.76 -3.23 2.72
CA SER A 102 -3.16 -3.44 2.34
C SER A 102 -3.37 -4.86 1.83
N GLY A 103 -4.57 -5.38 2.08
CA GLY A 103 -4.98 -6.71 1.62
C GLY A 103 -4.71 -7.84 2.61
N GLY A 104 -5.74 -8.64 2.86
CA GLY A 104 -5.66 -9.88 3.62
C GLY A 104 -5.71 -9.79 5.13
N ILE A 105 -5.55 -8.62 5.73
CA ILE A 105 -5.59 -8.45 7.19
C ILE A 105 -6.89 -9.03 7.75
N SER A 106 -6.78 -9.97 8.71
CA SER A 106 -7.90 -10.76 9.19
C SER A 106 -8.03 -10.80 10.72
N SER A 107 -6.98 -10.44 11.44
CA SER A 107 -6.94 -10.57 12.89
C SER A 107 -6.08 -9.49 13.55
N LEU A 108 -6.19 -9.37 14.87
CA LEU A 108 -5.29 -8.52 15.67
C LEU A 108 -3.84 -9.03 15.65
N ASP A 109 -3.63 -10.33 15.49
CA ASP A 109 -2.28 -10.90 15.37
C ASP A 109 -1.62 -10.51 14.04
N ASP A 110 -2.38 -10.37 12.95
CA ASP A 110 -1.88 -9.79 11.70
C ASP A 110 -1.40 -8.34 11.91
N LEU A 111 -2.14 -7.54 12.67
CA LEU A 111 -1.74 -6.17 12.99
C LEU A 111 -0.47 -6.13 13.87
N LYS A 112 -0.31 -7.06 14.82
CA LYS A 112 0.92 -7.19 15.59
C LYS A 112 2.11 -7.54 14.69
N ALA A 113 1.94 -8.50 13.77
CA ALA A 113 2.98 -8.88 12.82
C ALA A 113 3.37 -7.71 11.90
N LEU A 114 2.40 -6.90 11.45
CA LEU A 114 2.68 -5.69 10.67
C LEU A 114 3.41 -4.62 11.51
N LYS A 115 3.07 -4.49 12.80
CA LYS A 115 3.76 -3.56 13.71
C LYS A 115 5.25 -3.87 13.84
N GLU A 116 5.65 -5.14 13.80
CA GLU A 116 7.06 -5.54 13.80
C GLU A 116 7.83 -5.02 12.56
N LEU A 117 7.12 -4.74 11.47
CA LEU A 117 7.71 -4.19 10.24
C LEU A 117 7.85 -2.67 10.25
N VAL A 118 7.40 -1.97 11.29
CA VAL A 118 7.52 -0.50 11.40
C VAL A 118 8.99 -0.08 11.35
N SER A 119 9.88 -0.83 12.00
CA SER A 119 11.31 -0.55 12.02
C SER A 119 11.99 -0.61 10.65
N ILE A 120 11.39 -1.27 9.66
CA ILE A 120 11.93 -1.40 8.32
C ILE A 120 11.19 -0.57 7.26
N GLY A 121 10.12 0.15 7.64
CA GLY A 121 9.44 1.09 6.75
C GLY A 121 7.94 0.99 6.60
N VAL A 122 7.27 0.04 7.27
CA VAL A 122 5.79 -0.01 7.28
C VAL A 122 5.26 1.11 8.18
N GLU A 123 4.52 2.05 7.61
CA GLU A 123 3.94 3.21 8.32
C GLU A 123 2.56 2.92 8.91
N GLY A 124 1.80 2.05 8.27
CA GLY A 124 0.41 1.78 8.65
C GLY A 124 -0.21 0.62 7.89
N ALA A 125 -1.48 0.38 8.17
CA ALA A 125 -2.24 -0.69 7.55
C ALA A 125 -3.66 -0.24 7.20
N ILE A 126 -4.19 -0.75 6.09
CA ILE A 126 -5.59 -0.58 5.70
C ILE A 126 -6.33 -1.87 6.03
N THR A 127 -7.36 -1.76 6.85
CA THR A 127 -8.26 -2.85 7.17
C THR A 127 -9.64 -2.57 6.57
N GLY A 128 -10.18 -3.51 5.83
CA GLY A 128 -11.48 -3.40 5.18
C GLY A 128 -12.42 -4.49 5.67
N LYS A 129 -12.46 -5.61 4.95
CA LYS A 129 -13.39 -6.72 5.17
C LYS A 129 -13.37 -7.25 6.61
N ALA A 130 -12.23 -7.29 7.30
CA ALA A 130 -12.12 -7.75 8.67
C ALA A 130 -13.00 -6.95 9.64
N LEU A 131 -13.09 -5.63 9.46
CA LEU A 131 -13.99 -4.77 10.26
C LEU A 131 -15.46 -5.07 9.99
N TYR A 132 -15.83 -5.21 8.72
CA TYR A 132 -17.22 -5.55 8.33
C TYR A 132 -17.62 -6.96 8.74
N ALA A 133 -16.67 -7.89 8.76
CA ALA A 133 -16.89 -9.26 9.22
C ALA A 133 -16.88 -9.39 10.76
N GLY A 134 -16.59 -8.31 11.48
CA GLY A 134 -16.54 -8.33 12.95
C GLY A 134 -15.37 -9.10 13.53
N ALA A 135 -14.28 -9.28 12.78
CA ALA A 135 -13.07 -9.98 13.25
C ALA A 135 -12.40 -9.25 14.42
N PHE A 136 -12.48 -7.93 14.43
CA PHE A 136 -12.09 -7.03 15.53
C PHE A 136 -12.72 -5.65 15.33
N THR A 137 -12.73 -4.87 16.37
CA THR A 137 -13.20 -3.48 16.34
C THR A 137 -12.08 -2.51 15.99
N MET A 138 -12.42 -1.32 15.53
CA MET A 138 -11.43 -0.25 15.30
C MET A 138 -10.67 0.12 16.59
N ALA A 139 -11.37 0.13 17.73
CA ALA A 139 -10.73 0.44 19.01
C ALA A 139 -9.66 -0.60 19.39
N GLU A 140 -9.95 -1.90 19.19
CA GLU A 140 -8.98 -2.97 19.40
C GLU A 140 -7.79 -2.86 18.44
N ALA A 141 -8.06 -2.59 17.16
CA ALA A 141 -7.01 -2.40 16.16
C ALA A 141 -6.08 -1.22 16.53
N LEU A 142 -6.64 -0.08 16.91
CA LEU A 142 -5.85 1.09 17.33
C LEU A 142 -5.02 0.82 18.59
N LYS A 143 -5.55 0.04 19.53
CA LYS A 143 -4.80 -0.35 20.75
C LYS A 143 -3.60 -1.22 20.41
N VAL A 144 -3.71 -2.10 19.42
CA VAL A 144 -2.60 -2.95 18.95
C VAL A 144 -1.59 -2.13 18.15
N ALA A 145 -2.06 -1.24 17.29
CA ALA A 145 -1.20 -0.40 16.47
C ALA A 145 -0.36 0.58 17.31
N GLY A 146 -0.88 0.98 18.46
CA GLY A 146 -0.21 1.89 19.40
C GLY A 146 -0.45 3.31 19.08
#